data_0e452346b12dfc676d08e3d589181f27
#
_entry.id   0e452346b12dfc676d08e3d589181f27
#
_cell.length_a   1.000
_cell.length_b   1.000
_cell.length_c   1.000
_cell.angle_alpha   90.00
_cell.angle_beta   90.00
_cell.angle_gamma   90.00
#
_symmetry.space_group_name_H-M   'P 1'
#
loop_
_entity.id
_entity.type
_entity.pdbx_description
1 polymer ?
#
loop_
_entity_poly.entity_id
_entity_poly.type
_entity_poly.pdbx_seq_one_letter_code
_entity_poly.pdbx_strand_id
1 'polypeptide(L)'
;TINLRAEFGASAPTRVPKVADGITYMETFNEARTTRGEKPYYSNEKILGTKLGLDPYVYPNVDWYDMLFKDCTFNQNFNFNMTGGAKKIDYFLNASVYNENGIMRKPEASKFDTNINAQKYLFQANVSADATKTTRVSLKMNTQLHYRHAPIQSVSDLFAYAMTGMPCEFPATLPGEDSDTFVRFGTNNAWNSGFFTNPYAQLCRGYGDQFRGH
;
A
#
# COMPACT_ATOMS: atom_id res chain seq x y z
N THR A 1 -5.54 -35.05 19.57
CA THR A 1 -4.33 -34.26 19.20
C THR A 1 -4.72 -32.80 19.11
N ILE A 2 -3.87 -31.93 19.66
CA ILE A 2 -4.00 -30.47 19.58
C ILE A 2 -2.74 -29.95 18.94
N ASN A 3 -2.87 -29.07 17.92
CA ASN A 3 -1.76 -28.40 17.29
C ASN A 3 -2.02 -26.89 17.27
N LEU A 4 -0.97 -26.12 17.59
CA LEU A 4 -0.94 -24.68 17.50
C LEU A 4 0.26 -24.27 16.65
N ARG A 5 0.01 -23.44 15.65
CA ARG A 5 1.05 -22.89 14.77
C ARG A 5 0.92 -21.39 14.71
N ALA A 6 2.01 -20.69 14.92
CA ALA A 6 2.14 -19.26 14.74
C ALA A 6 3.28 -18.99 13.73
N GLU A 7 2.99 -18.19 12.73
CA GLU A 7 3.94 -17.81 11.69
C GLU A 7 3.98 -16.28 11.58
N PHE A 8 5.19 -15.75 11.50
CA PHE A 8 5.46 -14.34 11.27
C PHE A 8 6.31 -14.24 10.01
N GLY A 9 5.83 -13.51 9.03
CA GLY A 9 6.52 -13.28 7.77
C GLY A 9 6.86 -11.81 7.61
N ALA A 10 8.05 -11.53 7.08
CA ALA A 10 8.41 -10.22 6.54
C ALA A 10 8.42 -10.30 5.02
N SER A 11 7.81 -9.31 4.37
CA SER A 11 7.76 -9.20 2.91
C SER A 11 8.37 -7.88 2.48
N ALA A 12 9.26 -7.91 1.50
CA ALA A 12 9.88 -6.74 0.92
C ALA A 12 9.87 -6.86 -0.61
N PRO A 13 9.84 -5.74 -1.35
CA PRO A 13 10.00 -5.76 -2.80
C PRO A 13 11.34 -6.40 -3.18
N THR A 14 11.33 -7.35 -4.09
CA THR A 14 12.56 -7.99 -4.57
C THR A 14 13.41 -7.05 -5.43
N ARG A 15 12.78 -6.06 -6.04
CA ARG A 15 13.41 -5.03 -6.86
C ARG A 15 12.57 -3.76 -6.83
N VAL A 16 13.21 -2.64 -6.53
CA VAL A 16 12.66 -1.30 -6.69
C VAL A 16 13.39 -0.64 -7.87
N PRO A 17 12.68 -0.15 -8.90
CA PRO A 17 13.31 0.62 -9.97
C PRO A 17 13.93 1.89 -9.39
N LYS A 18 15.17 2.18 -9.78
CA LYS A 18 15.80 3.47 -9.46
C LYS A 18 15.38 4.49 -10.51
N VAL A 19 14.74 5.54 -10.09
CA VAL A 19 14.41 6.70 -10.92
C VAL A 19 15.45 7.80 -10.72
N ALA A 20 15.56 8.70 -11.68
CA ALA A 20 16.44 9.86 -11.56
C ALA A 20 15.90 10.81 -10.48
N ASP A 21 16.79 11.37 -9.66
CA ASP A 21 16.44 12.48 -8.79
C ASP A 21 16.16 13.76 -9.60
N GLY A 22 15.64 14.79 -8.92
CA GLY A 22 15.26 16.04 -9.58
C GLY A 22 16.42 16.74 -10.29
N ILE A 23 17.63 16.63 -9.75
CA ILE A 23 18.82 17.24 -10.33
C ILE A 23 19.19 16.54 -11.62
N THR A 24 19.38 15.23 -11.57
CA THR A 24 19.68 14.40 -12.73
C THR A 24 18.61 14.53 -13.82
N TYR A 25 17.33 14.58 -13.41
CA TYR A 25 16.22 14.78 -14.32
C TYR A 25 16.33 16.11 -15.05
N MET A 26 16.53 17.22 -14.34
CA MET A 26 16.62 18.57 -14.93
C MET A 26 17.84 18.71 -15.85
N GLU A 27 19.01 18.19 -15.44
CA GLU A 27 20.23 18.24 -16.23
C GLU A 27 20.09 17.45 -17.53
N THR A 28 19.60 16.19 -17.46
CA THR A 28 19.37 15.34 -18.61
C THR A 28 18.31 15.89 -19.56
N PHE A 29 17.25 16.49 -18.99
CA PHE A 29 16.20 17.13 -19.80
C PHE A 29 16.75 18.34 -20.57
N ASN A 30 17.54 19.18 -19.91
CA ASN A 30 18.20 20.31 -20.57
C ASN A 30 19.20 19.86 -21.65
N GLU A 31 19.97 18.79 -21.39
CA GLU A 31 20.86 18.19 -22.39
C GLU A 31 20.09 17.72 -23.61
N ALA A 32 18.99 16.99 -23.40
CA ALA A 32 18.15 16.50 -24.47
C ALA A 32 17.56 17.62 -25.34
N ARG A 33 17.27 18.79 -24.78
CA ARG A 33 16.80 19.96 -25.55
C ARG A 33 17.94 20.66 -26.29
N THR A 34 19.03 20.90 -25.61
CA THR A 34 20.17 21.65 -26.21
C THR A 34 20.82 20.88 -27.36
N THR A 35 20.91 19.57 -27.28
CA THR A 35 21.39 18.71 -28.37
C THR A 35 20.49 18.76 -29.62
N ARG A 36 19.23 19.19 -29.47
CA ARG A 36 18.27 19.43 -30.56
C ARG A 36 18.23 20.89 -31.03
N GLY A 37 19.13 21.74 -30.52
CA GLY A 37 19.17 23.16 -30.85
C GLY A 37 18.12 24.01 -30.13
N GLU A 38 17.47 23.47 -29.11
CA GLU A 38 16.50 24.21 -28.30
C GLU A 38 17.17 24.85 -27.09
N LYS A 39 16.48 25.84 -26.48
CA LYS A 39 16.95 26.42 -25.22
C LYS A 39 16.73 25.47 -24.03
N PRO A 40 17.61 25.51 -23.02
CA PRO A 40 17.36 24.82 -21.76
C PRO A 40 15.99 25.19 -21.20
N TYR A 41 15.29 24.22 -20.63
CA TYR A 41 13.99 24.45 -19.98
C TYR A 41 14.17 24.86 -18.51
N TYR A 42 14.99 24.12 -17.79
CA TYR A 42 15.28 24.42 -16.39
C TYR A 42 16.43 25.41 -16.28
N SER A 43 16.23 26.47 -15.49
CA SER A 43 17.26 27.44 -15.23
C SER A 43 18.39 26.88 -14.36
N ASN A 44 19.60 27.39 -14.50
CA ASN A 44 20.72 27.03 -13.63
C ASN A 44 20.42 27.35 -12.16
N GLU A 45 19.66 28.43 -11.90
CA GLU A 45 19.22 28.80 -10.56
C GLU A 45 18.35 27.69 -9.94
N LYS A 46 17.37 27.15 -10.67
CA LYS A 46 16.53 26.07 -10.19
C LYS A 46 17.34 24.80 -9.90
N ILE A 47 18.23 24.43 -10.81
CA ILE A 47 19.11 23.26 -10.62
C ILE A 47 20.00 23.45 -9.39
N LEU A 48 20.65 24.63 -9.25
CA LEU A 48 21.52 24.93 -8.13
C LEU A 48 20.74 25.00 -6.80
N GLY A 49 19.56 25.62 -6.80
CA GLY A 49 18.69 25.72 -5.61
C GLY A 49 18.27 24.33 -5.12
N THR A 50 17.88 23.45 -6.05
CA THR A 50 17.56 22.04 -5.73
C THR A 50 18.78 21.30 -5.20
N LYS A 51 19.96 21.48 -5.81
CA LYS A 51 21.22 20.86 -5.38
C LYS A 51 21.68 21.30 -3.99
N LEU A 52 21.45 22.54 -3.64
CA LEU A 52 21.77 23.10 -2.32
C LEU A 52 20.72 22.78 -1.26
N GLY A 53 19.61 22.15 -1.64
CA GLY A 53 18.52 21.84 -0.71
C GLY A 53 17.86 23.08 -0.13
N LEU A 54 17.72 24.14 -0.94
CA LEU A 54 17.01 25.36 -0.51
C LEU A 54 15.53 25.05 -0.28
N ASP A 55 14.70 26.10 -0.14
CA ASP A 55 13.27 25.94 0.16
C ASP A 55 12.61 24.84 -0.69
N PRO A 56 12.14 23.72 -0.08
CA PRO A 56 11.61 22.58 -0.80
C PRO A 56 10.28 22.87 -1.52
N TYR A 57 9.62 23.97 -1.19
CA TYR A 57 8.40 24.40 -1.88
C TYR A 57 8.72 25.09 -3.21
N VAL A 58 9.88 25.71 -3.32
CA VAL A 58 10.37 26.40 -4.53
C VAL A 58 11.29 25.48 -5.35
N TYR A 59 12.11 24.68 -4.67
CA TYR A 59 13.11 23.79 -5.25
C TYR A 59 12.85 22.34 -4.85
N PRO A 60 11.69 21.76 -5.21
CA PRO A 60 11.36 20.38 -4.82
C PRO A 60 12.31 19.37 -5.44
N ASN A 61 12.58 18.31 -4.65
CA ASN A 61 13.28 17.10 -5.08
C ASN A 61 12.65 15.91 -4.37
N VAL A 62 11.53 15.43 -4.91
CA VAL A 62 10.67 14.46 -4.25
C VAL A 62 10.97 13.06 -4.76
N ASP A 63 11.32 12.14 -3.86
CA ASP A 63 11.27 10.71 -4.15
C ASP A 63 9.84 10.20 -3.91
N TRP A 64 9.08 10.10 -5.00
CA TRP A 64 7.69 9.66 -4.95
C TRP A 64 7.55 8.22 -4.47
N TYR A 65 8.52 7.35 -4.81
CA TYR A 65 8.46 5.97 -4.36
C TYR A 65 8.65 5.85 -2.85
N ASP A 66 9.70 6.44 -2.31
CA ASP A 66 9.96 6.41 -0.86
C ASP A 66 8.83 7.09 -0.07
N MET A 67 8.22 8.12 -0.64
CA MET A 67 7.09 8.80 -0.01
C MET A 67 5.83 7.92 0.09
N LEU A 68 5.58 7.04 -0.88
CA LEU A 68 4.37 6.24 -0.93
C LEU A 68 4.54 4.84 -0.34
N PHE A 69 5.73 4.25 -0.42
CA PHE A 69 5.96 2.85 -0.11
C PHE A 69 6.96 2.64 1.02
N LYS A 70 6.79 1.55 1.76
CA LYS A 70 7.70 1.08 2.80
C LYS A 70 8.69 0.07 2.19
N ASP A 71 9.84 -0.07 2.82
CA ASP A 71 10.84 -1.07 2.42
C ASP A 71 10.40 -2.49 2.76
N CYS A 72 9.61 -2.66 3.83
CA CYS A 72 9.10 -3.97 4.24
C CYS A 72 7.75 -3.87 4.95
N THR A 73 7.07 -5.01 5.01
CA THR A 73 5.83 -5.19 5.74
C THR A 73 5.83 -6.53 6.45
N PHE A 74 4.94 -6.69 7.45
CA PHE A 74 4.86 -7.89 8.26
C PHE A 74 3.49 -8.54 8.15
N ASN A 75 3.49 -9.87 8.02
CA ASN A 75 2.30 -10.70 7.94
C ASN A 75 2.29 -11.67 9.10
N GLN A 76 1.11 -12.06 9.56
CA GLN A 76 0.91 -12.94 10.70
C GLN A 76 -0.11 -14.01 10.34
N ASN A 77 0.21 -15.25 10.72
CA ASN A 77 -0.69 -16.38 10.53
C ASN A 77 -0.74 -17.22 11.81
N PHE A 78 -1.93 -17.36 12.37
CA PHE A 78 -2.19 -18.22 13.52
C PHE A 78 -3.14 -19.32 13.10
N ASN A 79 -2.78 -20.57 13.41
CA ASN A 79 -3.61 -21.71 13.15
C ASN A 79 -3.69 -22.59 14.40
N PHE A 80 -4.90 -22.91 14.77
CA PHE A 80 -5.23 -23.87 15.81
C PHE A 80 -6.04 -25.00 15.21
N ASN A 81 -5.63 -26.24 15.45
CA ASN A 81 -6.46 -27.37 15.10
C ASN A 81 -6.50 -28.41 16.22
N MET A 82 -7.65 -29.06 16.34
CA MET A 82 -7.88 -30.10 17.32
C MET A 82 -8.61 -31.27 16.65
N THR A 83 -8.05 -32.44 16.83
CA THR A 83 -8.65 -33.71 16.36
C THR A 83 -8.78 -34.66 17.54
N GLY A 84 -9.93 -35.27 17.67
CA GLY A 84 -10.18 -36.26 18.70
C GLY A 84 -11.36 -37.14 18.36
N GLY A 85 -11.55 -38.12 19.21
CA GLY A 85 -12.66 -39.05 19.05
C GLY A 85 -12.71 -40.05 20.18
N ALA A 86 -13.86 -40.70 20.30
CA ALA A 86 -14.15 -41.84 21.17
C ALA A 86 -14.91 -42.87 20.38
N LYS A 87 -15.27 -44.03 21.00
CA LYS A 87 -15.92 -45.16 20.30
C LYS A 87 -17.09 -44.82 19.39
N LYS A 88 -17.78 -43.69 19.64
CA LYS A 88 -19.00 -43.29 18.93
C LYS A 88 -18.97 -41.87 18.38
N ILE A 89 -17.89 -41.14 18.54
CA ILE A 89 -17.80 -39.75 18.13
C ILE A 89 -16.39 -39.40 17.64
N ASP A 90 -16.32 -38.74 16.51
CA ASP A 90 -15.08 -38.13 15.98
C ASP A 90 -15.30 -36.65 15.75
N TYR A 91 -14.28 -35.86 16.01
CA TYR A 91 -14.34 -34.45 15.72
C TYR A 91 -12.99 -33.91 15.19
N PHE A 92 -13.13 -32.97 14.32
CA PHE A 92 -12.04 -32.11 13.85
C PHE A 92 -12.48 -30.66 13.93
N LEU A 93 -11.71 -29.84 14.63
CA LEU A 93 -11.92 -28.40 14.71
C LEU A 93 -10.66 -27.70 14.18
N ASN A 94 -10.85 -26.67 13.36
CA ASN A 94 -9.77 -25.83 12.89
C ASN A 94 -10.21 -24.36 12.97
N ALA A 95 -9.35 -23.51 13.49
CA ALA A 95 -9.53 -22.06 13.50
C ALA A 95 -8.21 -21.42 13.04
N SER A 96 -8.28 -20.50 12.08
CA SER A 96 -7.11 -19.76 11.67
C SER A 96 -7.42 -18.28 11.47
N VAL A 97 -6.40 -17.46 11.74
CA VAL A 97 -6.41 -16.01 11.52
C VAL A 97 -5.18 -15.66 10.72
N TYR A 98 -5.38 -15.07 9.57
CA TYR A 98 -4.32 -14.52 8.73
C TYR A 98 -4.49 -13.02 8.62
N ASN A 99 -3.44 -12.28 8.93
CA ASN A 99 -3.37 -10.83 8.81
C ASN A 99 -2.23 -10.44 7.87
N GLU A 100 -2.56 -9.74 6.81
CA GLU A 100 -1.64 -9.28 5.78
C GLU A 100 -1.67 -7.75 5.70
N ASN A 101 -0.50 -7.14 5.82
CA ASN A 101 -0.35 -5.70 5.67
C ASN A 101 0.30 -5.36 4.33
N GLY A 102 -0.18 -4.30 3.69
CA GLY A 102 0.43 -3.76 2.49
C GLY A 102 1.69 -2.95 2.77
N ILE A 103 2.37 -2.60 1.71
CA ILE A 103 3.64 -1.85 1.74
C ILE A 103 3.47 -0.34 1.64
N MET A 104 2.25 0.19 1.60
CA MET A 104 2.06 1.63 1.50
C MET A 104 2.30 2.32 2.84
N ARG A 105 2.88 3.50 2.78
CA ARG A 105 3.03 4.37 3.97
C ARG A 105 1.67 4.97 4.32
N LYS A 106 1.43 5.16 5.60
CA LYS A 106 0.32 5.99 6.06
C LYS A 106 0.67 7.45 5.76
N PRO A 107 -0.14 8.16 4.97
CA PRO A 107 0.15 9.55 4.66
C PRO A 107 -0.08 10.44 5.91
N GLU A 108 0.88 11.29 6.22
CA GLU A 108 0.76 12.23 7.35
C GLU A 108 -0.38 13.23 7.15
N ALA A 109 -0.62 13.61 5.89
CA ALA A 109 -1.69 14.52 5.51
C ALA A 109 -3.10 13.91 5.63
N SER A 110 -3.21 12.59 5.87
CA SER A 110 -4.49 11.91 5.99
C SER A 110 -4.82 11.57 7.45
N LYS A 111 -6.08 11.80 7.84
CA LYS A 111 -6.59 11.42 9.16
C LYS A 111 -6.80 9.90 9.31
N PHE A 112 -6.78 9.14 8.22
CA PHE A 112 -7.02 7.70 8.17
C PHE A 112 -5.83 6.97 7.54
N ASP A 113 -5.69 5.70 7.86
CA ASP A 113 -4.70 4.83 7.23
C ASP A 113 -5.24 4.39 5.87
N THR A 114 -4.47 4.59 4.81
CA THR A 114 -4.79 4.14 3.45
C THR A 114 -3.99 2.91 3.05
N ASN A 115 -3.18 2.35 3.95
CA ASN A 115 -2.45 1.11 3.67
C ASN A 115 -3.44 -0.05 3.49
N ILE A 116 -3.04 -1.05 2.72
CA ILE A 116 -3.81 -2.30 2.64
C ILE A 116 -3.67 -3.05 3.96
N ASN A 117 -4.81 -3.50 4.49
CA ASN A 117 -4.86 -4.53 5.52
C ASN A 117 -5.89 -5.57 5.11
N ALA A 118 -5.48 -6.82 5.00
CA ALA A 118 -6.35 -7.93 4.67
C ALA A 118 -6.34 -8.95 5.80
N GLN A 119 -7.52 -9.24 6.34
CA GLN A 119 -7.71 -10.21 7.42
C GLN A 119 -8.60 -11.33 6.92
N LYS A 120 -8.16 -12.57 7.17
CA LYS A 120 -8.92 -13.77 6.84
C LYS A 120 -9.09 -14.59 8.11
N TYR A 121 -10.34 -14.92 8.41
CA TYR A 121 -10.71 -15.79 9.51
C TYR A 121 -11.33 -17.05 8.91
N LEU A 122 -10.79 -18.19 9.30
CA LEU A 122 -11.32 -19.50 8.89
C LEU A 122 -11.76 -20.24 10.16
N PHE A 123 -12.96 -20.76 10.12
CA PHE A 123 -13.44 -21.72 11.12
C PHE A 123 -14.01 -22.94 10.42
N GLN A 124 -13.52 -24.13 10.80
CA GLN A 124 -14.00 -25.40 10.28
C GLN A 124 -14.30 -26.34 11.44
N ALA A 125 -15.46 -26.94 11.42
CA ALA A 125 -15.86 -27.96 12.36
C ALA A 125 -16.46 -29.17 11.62
N ASN A 126 -15.89 -30.32 11.84
CA ASN A 126 -16.42 -31.60 11.37
C ASN A 126 -16.65 -32.46 12.60
N VAL A 127 -17.89 -32.85 12.83
CA VAL A 127 -18.28 -33.72 13.95
C VAL A 127 -19.11 -34.86 13.39
N SER A 128 -18.75 -36.08 13.72
CA SER A 128 -19.50 -37.27 13.34
C SER A 128 -19.79 -38.12 14.58
N ALA A 129 -21.02 -38.61 14.72
CA ALA A 129 -21.41 -39.41 15.84
C ALA A 129 -22.28 -40.60 15.39
N ASP A 130 -22.08 -41.77 15.99
CA ASP A 130 -22.91 -42.92 15.81
C ASP A 130 -24.14 -42.80 16.73
N ALA A 131 -25.27 -42.37 16.14
CA ALA A 131 -26.54 -42.20 16.86
C ALA A 131 -27.14 -43.57 17.27
N THR A 132 -26.97 -44.57 16.41
CA THR A 132 -27.36 -45.95 16.67
C THR A 132 -26.28 -46.89 16.15
N LYS A 133 -26.45 -48.22 16.31
CA LYS A 133 -25.53 -49.23 15.73
C LYS A 133 -25.48 -49.19 14.18
N THR A 134 -26.51 -48.63 13.55
CA THR A 134 -26.68 -48.58 12.11
C THR A 134 -26.78 -47.19 11.52
N THR A 135 -26.78 -46.15 12.37
CA THR A 135 -26.97 -44.75 11.93
C THR A 135 -25.85 -43.88 12.45
N ARG A 136 -25.14 -43.22 11.51
CA ARG A 136 -24.12 -42.22 11.79
C ARG A 136 -24.59 -40.86 11.30
N VAL A 137 -24.49 -39.86 12.16
CA VAL A 137 -24.81 -38.45 11.85
C VAL A 137 -23.54 -37.68 11.77
N SER A 138 -23.40 -36.84 10.73
CA SER A 138 -22.24 -35.97 10.53
C SER A 138 -22.67 -34.55 10.28
N LEU A 139 -22.05 -33.61 11.01
CA LEU A 139 -22.15 -32.18 10.79
C LEU A 139 -20.80 -31.68 10.26
N LYS A 140 -20.82 -31.01 9.13
CA LYS A 140 -19.65 -30.35 8.54
C LYS A 140 -19.97 -28.87 8.36
N MET A 141 -19.18 -28.04 8.97
CA MET A 141 -19.29 -26.59 8.89
C MET A 141 -17.95 -26.02 8.45
N ASN A 142 -17.99 -25.10 7.50
CA ASN A 142 -16.84 -24.32 7.07
C ASN A 142 -17.29 -22.88 6.89
N THR A 143 -16.65 -21.97 7.58
CA THR A 143 -16.95 -20.53 7.53
C THR A 143 -15.67 -19.77 7.28
N GLN A 144 -15.72 -18.87 6.32
CA GLN A 144 -14.62 -17.97 6.01
C GLN A 144 -15.12 -16.52 6.03
N LEU A 145 -14.42 -15.67 6.76
CA LEU A 145 -14.67 -14.23 6.80
C LEU A 145 -13.43 -13.53 6.25
N HIS A 146 -13.65 -12.68 5.27
CA HIS A 146 -12.59 -11.86 4.67
C HIS A 146 -12.94 -10.40 4.89
N TYR A 147 -12.04 -9.69 5.56
CA TYR A 147 -12.07 -8.24 5.68
C TYR A 147 -10.88 -7.67 4.90
N ARG A 148 -11.10 -6.64 4.11
CA ARG A 148 -10.06 -5.95 3.38
C ARG A 148 -10.28 -4.44 3.45
N HIS A 149 -9.30 -3.77 4.01
CA HIS A 149 -9.13 -2.32 3.99
C HIS A 149 -8.12 -1.97 2.89
N ALA A 150 -8.41 -1.00 2.04
CA ALA A 150 -7.51 -0.62 0.94
C ALA A 150 -7.75 0.82 0.50
N PRO A 151 -6.76 1.50 -0.11
CA PRO A 151 -6.98 2.80 -0.72
C PRO A 151 -8.00 2.70 -1.84
N ILE A 152 -8.69 3.81 -2.11
CA ILE A 152 -9.62 3.90 -3.25
C ILE A 152 -8.85 3.75 -4.57
N GLN A 153 -7.70 4.40 -4.66
CA GLN A 153 -6.83 4.28 -5.82
C GLN A 153 -6.12 2.92 -5.82
N SER A 154 -6.05 2.25 -6.96
CA SER A 154 -5.37 0.95 -7.04
C SER A 154 -3.86 1.09 -6.74
N VAL A 155 -3.26 0.06 -6.12
CA VAL A 155 -1.81 0.04 -5.84
C VAL A 155 -1.00 0.11 -7.13
N SER A 156 -1.47 -0.52 -8.20
CA SER A 156 -0.82 -0.46 -9.51
C SER A 156 -0.77 0.95 -10.07
N ASP A 157 -1.86 1.71 -9.93
CA ASP A 157 -1.90 3.10 -10.37
C ASP A 157 -1.03 3.99 -9.48
N LEU A 158 -1.06 3.79 -8.16
CA LEU A 158 -0.17 4.52 -7.24
C LEU A 158 1.31 4.26 -7.55
N PHE A 159 1.66 3.02 -7.87
CA PHE A 159 3.00 2.67 -8.32
C PHE A 159 3.34 3.35 -9.66
N ALA A 160 2.43 3.32 -10.63
CA ALA A 160 2.63 4.00 -11.90
C ALA A 160 2.82 5.51 -11.73
N TYR A 161 2.00 6.16 -10.87
CA TYR A 161 2.17 7.58 -10.56
C TYR A 161 3.50 7.88 -9.87
N ALA A 162 3.96 7.03 -8.95
CA ALA A 162 5.26 7.19 -8.32
C ALA A 162 6.42 7.07 -9.33
N MET A 163 6.31 6.15 -10.31
CA MET A 163 7.35 5.93 -11.34
C MET A 163 7.35 6.99 -12.43
N THR A 164 6.21 7.63 -12.70
CA THR A 164 6.07 8.66 -13.74
C THR A 164 6.05 10.08 -13.18
N GLY A 165 5.96 10.23 -11.87
CA GLY A 165 5.95 11.53 -11.18
C GLY A 165 7.27 12.27 -11.38
N MET A 166 7.20 13.54 -11.80
CA MET A 166 8.37 14.36 -11.97
C MET A 166 8.87 14.83 -10.59
N PRO A 167 10.13 14.57 -10.24
CA PRO A 167 10.64 14.83 -8.89
C PRO A 167 10.85 16.32 -8.57
N CYS A 168 10.96 17.19 -9.59
CA CYS A 168 11.37 18.59 -9.45
C CYS A 168 10.28 19.62 -9.81
N GLU A 169 9.06 19.18 -10.16
CA GLU A 169 8.02 20.08 -10.65
C GLU A 169 7.19 20.71 -9.53
N PHE A 170 6.86 19.94 -8.51
CA PHE A 170 6.06 20.41 -7.38
C PHE A 170 6.34 19.57 -6.12
N PRO A 171 6.14 20.15 -4.91
CA PRO A 171 6.21 19.43 -3.66
C PRO A 171 4.98 18.54 -3.47
N ALA A 172 5.04 17.57 -2.55
CA ALA A 172 3.91 16.70 -2.23
C ALA A 172 2.73 17.50 -1.66
N THR A 173 3.03 18.40 -0.71
CA THR A 173 2.07 19.31 -0.09
C THR A 173 2.61 20.72 -0.14
N LEU A 174 1.72 21.69 -0.08
CA LEU A 174 2.03 23.12 0.06
C LEU A 174 1.78 23.55 1.50
N PRO A 175 2.46 24.61 1.99
CA PRO A 175 2.19 25.16 3.31
C PRO A 175 0.74 25.63 3.37
N GLY A 176 0.08 25.32 4.48
CA GLY A 176 -1.26 25.79 4.82
C GLY A 176 -1.19 26.86 5.90
N GLU A 177 -2.30 27.56 6.09
CA GLU A 177 -2.50 28.40 7.27
C GLU A 177 -3.07 27.55 8.43
N ASP A 178 -2.85 27.95 9.67
CA ASP A 178 -3.35 27.25 10.87
C ASP A 178 -4.87 27.09 10.87
N SER A 179 -5.59 27.95 10.16
CA SER A 179 -7.03 27.91 9.96
C SER A 179 -7.50 26.93 8.90
N ASP A 180 -6.60 26.34 8.08
CA ASP A 180 -6.96 25.46 7.00
C ASP A 180 -7.51 24.15 7.54
N THR A 181 -8.70 23.78 7.05
CA THR A 181 -9.32 22.47 7.36
C THR A 181 -8.98 21.40 6.32
N PHE A 182 -8.23 21.76 5.29
CA PHE A 182 -7.86 20.91 4.16
C PHE A 182 -6.36 20.99 3.87
N VAL A 183 -5.84 19.95 3.25
CA VAL A 183 -4.45 19.86 2.80
C VAL A 183 -4.35 20.39 1.38
N ARG A 184 -3.38 21.26 1.13
CA ARG A 184 -3.05 21.75 -0.21
C ARG A 184 -1.98 20.84 -0.82
N PHE A 185 -2.28 20.21 -1.95
CA PHE A 185 -1.33 19.38 -2.68
C PHE A 185 -0.65 20.16 -3.79
N GLY A 186 0.65 19.92 -3.96
CA GLY A 186 1.41 20.51 -5.05
C GLY A 186 0.94 19.99 -6.42
N THR A 187 0.91 20.87 -7.40
CA THR A 187 0.67 20.54 -8.81
C THR A 187 1.16 21.71 -9.68
N ASN A 188 1.38 21.47 -10.96
CA ASN A 188 1.62 22.53 -11.92
C ASN A 188 1.03 22.19 -13.30
N ASN A 189 1.01 23.17 -14.18
CA ASN A 189 0.56 23.06 -15.56
C ASN A 189 1.68 23.50 -16.54
N ALA A 190 2.92 23.11 -16.24
CA ALA A 190 4.11 23.59 -16.95
C ALA A 190 4.08 23.31 -18.46
N TRP A 191 3.40 22.23 -18.87
CA TRP A 191 3.36 21.78 -20.26
C TRP A 191 2.07 22.18 -21.00
N ASN A 192 1.25 23.02 -20.40
CA ASN A 192 -0.06 23.43 -20.96
C ASN A 192 -0.98 22.24 -21.33
N SER A 193 -0.79 21.10 -20.71
CA SER A 193 -1.53 19.85 -20.94
C SER A 193 -2.42 19.44 -19.77
N GLY A 194 -2.75 20.38 -18.90
CA GLY A 194 -3.49 20.17 -17.65
C GLY A 194 -2.57 19.99 -16.45
N PHE A 195 -3.16 19.80 -15.29
CA PHE A 195 -2.41 19.63 -14.05
C PHE A 195 -1.79 18.24 -13.99
N PHE A 196 -0.54 18.15 -13.53
CA PHE A 196 0.10 16.89 -13.25
C PHE A 196 -0.55 16.21 -12.04
N THR A 197 -0.64 14.87 -12.12
CA THR A 197 -1.13 14.07 -11.00
C THR A 197 -0.08 14.04 -9.90
N ASN A 198 -0.47 14.48 -8.70
CA ASN A 198 0.35 14.34 -7.51
C ASN A 198 0.14 12.94 -6.91
N PRO A 199 1.18 12.08 -6.87
CA PRO A 199 1.05 10.70 -6.36
C PRO A 199 0.61 10.64 -4.90
N TYR A 200 1.10 11.56 -4.07
CA TYR A 200 0.75 11.65 -2.65
C TYR A 200 -0.71 12.06 -2.44
N ALA A 201 -1.22 13.00 -3.25
CA ALA A 201 -2.63 13.36 -3.23
C ALA A 201 -3.54 12.17 -3.59
N GLN A 202 -3.11 11.32 -4.54
CA GLN A 202 -3.86 10.13 -4.91
C GLN A 202 -3.89 9.10 -3.77
N LEU A 203 -2.81 8.95 -3.01
CA LEU A 203 -2.79 8.11 -1.82
C LEU A 203 -3.73 8.66 -0.73
N CYS A 204 -3.83 9.98 -0.58
CA CYS A 204 -4.68 10.64 0.42
C CYS A 204 -6.17 10.69 0.05
N ARG A 205 -6.60 10.21 -1.13
CA ARG A 205 -8.00 10.32 -1.59
C ARG A 205 -9.01 9.61 -0.72
N GLY A 206 -8.59 8.56 -0.03
CA GLY A 206 -9.47 7.81 0.83
C GLY A 206 -9.23 6.31 0.77
N TYR A 207 -10.09 5.58 1.45
CA TYR A 207 -10.04 4.12 1.54
C TYR A 207 -11.42 3.51 1.33
N GLY A 208 -11.45 2.22 1.12
CA GLY A 208 -12.67 1.42 1.08
C GLY A 208 -12.50 0.13 1.86
N ASP A 209 -13.54 -0.25 2.56
CA ASP A 209 -13.62 -1.49 3.32
C ASP A 209 -14.51 -2.50 2.59
N GLN A 210 -14.03 -3.73 2.50
CA GLN A 210 -14.78 -4.84 1.93
C GLN A 210 -14.88 -5.96 2.95
N PHE A 211 -16.07 -6.46 3.15
CA PHE A 211 -16.35 -7.61 3.97
C PHE A 211 -17.03 -8.69 3.14
N ARG A 212 -16.52 -9.94 3.21
CA ARG A 212 -17.10 -11.10 2.53
C ARG A 212 -17.16 -12.26 3.50
N GLY A 213 -18.32 -12.90 3.61
CA GLY A 213 -18.54 -14.13 4.36
C GLY A 213 -18.96 -15.27 3.42
N HIS A 214 -18.45 -16.46 3.67
CA HIS A 214 -18.81 -17.71 2.97
C HIS A 214 -19.06 -18.83 3.97
#